data_b5d56c33c652fd217ca3f9c11d6d6466
#
_entry.id   b5d56c33c652fd217ca3f9c11d6d6466
#
_cell.length_a   1.000
_cell.length_b   1.000
_cell.length_c   1.000
_cell.angle_alpha   90.00
_cell.angle_beta   90.00
_cell.angle_gamma   90.00
#
_symmetry.space_group_name_H-M   'P 1'
#
loop_
_entity.id
_entity.type
_entity.pdbx_description
1 polymer ?
#
loop_
_entity_poly.entity_id
_entity_poly.type
_entity_poly.pdbx_seq_one_letter_code
_entity_poly.pdbx_strand_id
1 'polypeptide(L)'
;MSDQKSDNPYQNTGVAIHAEGAGVAIAASQVLAEVQAQVIMARKYPRNPLESVDRILGECNMPEFAKVALYSYPRGDTRVEGPSIRMAEVLAREWGNILSGIKEVSREGEASTMMAYAWDLETNRMTRREFIVAHVRDSRKGGKVAVTEERDIYEIGANAGSRRERACILALIPGHVVNAAVDRVKKTLASEVGDPVARANAMVEAFGREYKITKLQIEKKLRHRLEAISVAEILALGQVYNALRDGFGGVDDYFEPETTGVPAGTAEKAADAARRAIGAKSTPRPARSTKVAAVAQETANPADYQDPSGIPDDL
;
A
#
# COMPACT_ATOMS: atom_id res chain seq x y z
N MET A 1 -15.60 -57.01 53.33
CA MET A 1 -16.20 -56.30 52.13
C MET A 1 -15.70 -54.91 52.10
N SER A 2 -14.67 -54.64 51.33
CA SER A 2 -13.97 -53.37 51.23
C SER A 2 -14.42 -52.69 49.97
N ASP A 3 -15.09 -51.53 50.17
CA ASP A 3 -15.48 -50.62 49.08
C ASP A 3 -14.24 -49.98 48.45
N GLN A 4 -13.90 -50.38 47.22
CA GLN A 4 -12.95 -49.67 46.38
C GLN A 4 -13.67 -48.49 45.74
N LYS A 5 -13.41 -47.26 46.26
CA LYS A 5 -13.70 -46.00 45.55
C LYS A 5 -12.79 -45.94 44.32
N SER A 6 -13.36 -45.98 43.18
CA SER A 6 -12.71 -45.68 41.89
C SER A 6 -12.37 -44.21 41.84
N ASP A 7 -11.10 -43.86 42.01
CA ASP A 7 -10.56 -42.55 41.74
C ASP A 7 -10.51 -42.34 40.22
N ASN A 8 -11.54 -41.69 39.66
CA ASN A 8 -11.51 -41.23 38.28
C ASN A 8 -10.85 -39.82 38.26
N PRO A 9 -9.62 -39.67 37.75
CA PRO A 9 -8.90 -38.39 37.74
C PRO A 9 -9.56 -37.34 36.85
N TYR A 10 -10.61 -37.67 36.11
CA TYR A 10 -11.36 -36.74 35.25
C TYR A 10 -12.70 -36.27 35.83
N GLN A 11 -13.05 -36.68 37.06
CA GLN A 11 -14.20 -36.16 37.77
C GLN A 11 -13.76 -35.05 38.70
N ASN A 12 -14.06 -33.83 38.31
CA ASN A 12 -14.03 -32.59 39.08
C ASN A 12 -12.90 -31.60 38.74
N THR A 13 -12.86 -31.13 37.50
CA THR A 13 -12.45 -29.76 37.25
C THR A 13 -13.70 -28.96 36.95
N GLY A 14 -14.52 -28.72 37.94
CA GLY A 14 -15.48 -27.64 37.91
C GLY A 14 -14.69 -26.31 37.88
N VAL A 15 -14.32 -25.88 36.68
CA VAL A 15 -13.84 -24.51 36.46
C VAL A 15 -15.00 -23.62 36.86
N ALA A 16 -14.89 -22.94 38.00
CA ALA A 16 -15.79 -21.85 38.37
C ALA A 16 -15.65 -20.77 37.29
N ILE A 17 -16.57 -20.79 36.34
CA ILE A 17 -16.66 -19.76 35.33
C ILE A 17 -17.18 -18.54 36.08
N HIS A 18 -16.27 -17.61 36.45
CA HIS A 18 -16.66 -16.31 36.95
C HIS A 18 -17.59 -15.66 35.93
N ALA A 19 -18.58 -14.88 36.38
CA ALA A 19 -19.60 -14.26 35.52
C ALA A 19 -19.00 -13.44 34.37
N GLU A 20 -17.79 -12.89 34.54
CA GLU A 20 -17.01 -12.23 33.48
C GLU A 20 -16.53 -13.20 32.38
N GLY A 21 -16.31 -14.47 32.71
CA GLY A 21 -15.94 -15.50 31.73
C GLY A 21 -17.12 -16.02 30.92
N ALA A 22 -18.34 -15.93 31.42
CA ALA A 22 -19.52 -16.43 30.72
C ALA A 22 -19.82 -15.64 29.44
N GLY A 23 -19.70 -14.32 29.47
CA GLY A 23 -19.89 -13.46 28.29
C GLY A 23 -18.84 -13.76 27.20
N VAL A 24 -17.58 -13.94 27.59
CA VAL A 24 -16.50 -14.30 26.67
C VAL A 24 -16.72 -15.69 26.07
N ALA A 25 -17.15 -16.69 26.86
CA ALA A 25 -17.45 -18.02 26.39
C ALA A 25 -18.64 -18.04 25.40
N ILE A 26 -19.69 -17.28 25.67
CA ILE A 26 -20.84 -17.12 24.77
C ILE A 26 -20.39 -16.48 23.45
N ALA A 27 -19.64 -15.37 23.50
CA ALA A 27 -19.12 -14.68 22.32
C ALA A 27 -18.21 -15.62 21.49
N ALA A 28 -17.32 -16.37 22.12
CA ALA A 28 -16.48 -17.34 21.44
C ALA A 28 -17.30 -18.46 20.77
N SER A 29 -18.35 -18.96 21.45
CA SER A 29 -19.25 -19.97 20.90
C SER A 29 -20.04 -19.44 19.70
N GLN A 30 -20.51 -18.20 19.75
CA GLN A 30 -21.20 -17.55 18.63
C GLN A 30 -20.30 -17.39 17.41
N VAL A 31 -19.07 -16.90 17.60
CA VAL A 31 -18.09 -16.76 16.53
C VAL A 31 -17.76 -18.13 15.91
N LEU A 32 -17.59 -19.17 16.73
CA LEU A 32 -17.34 -20.53 16.23
C LEU A 32 -18.52 -21.06 15.40
N ALA A 33 -19.74 -20.88 15.88
CA ALA A 33 -20.96 -21.31 15.16
C ALA A 33 -21.11 -20.55 13.83
N GLU A 34 -20.83 -19.26 13.82
CA GLU A 34 -20.88 -18.43 12.62
C GLU A 34 -19.85 -18.89 11.56
N VAL A 35 -18.59 -19.11 11.97
CA VAL A 35 -17.53 -19.62 11.11
C VAL A 35 -17.88 -21.00 10.56
N GLN A 36 -18.40 -21.90 11.40
CA GLN A 36 -18.84 -23.22 10.96
C GLN A 36 -19.96 -23.14 9.93
N ALA A 37 -20.96 -22.28 10.16
CA ALA A 37 -22.04 -22.05 9.22
C ALA A 37 -21.54 -21.53 7.87
N GLN A 38 -20.60 -20.57 7.87
CA GLN A 38 -19.99 -20.04 6.65
C GLN A 38 -19.25 -21.14 5.86
N VAL A 39 -18.45 -22.00 6.51
CA VAL A 39 -17.74 -23.09 5.86
C VAL A 39 -18.72 -24.13 5.28
N ILE A 40 -19.80 -24.45 6.01
CA ILE A 40 -20.84 -25.37 5.52
C ILE A 40 -21.53 -24.77 4.29
N MET A 41 -21.89 -23.49 4.33
CA MET A 41 -22.54 -22.80 3.21
C MET A 41 -21.62 -22.73 1.98
N ALA A 42 -20.34 -22.40 2.16
CA ALA A 42 -19.37 -22.36 1.07
C ALA A 42 -19.21 -23.74 0.39
N ARG A 43 -19.21 -24.81 1.16
CA ARG A 43 -19.13 -26.19 0.61
C ARG A 43 -20.43 -26.65 -0.04
N LYS A 44 -21.58 -26.19 0.46
CA LYS A 44 -22.88 -26.51 -0.12
C LYS A 44 -23.14 -25.75 -1.42
N TYR A 45 -22.63 -24.54 -1.51
CA TYR A 45 -22.76 -23.65 -2.66
C TYR A 45 -21.35 -23.25 -3.16
N PRO A 46 -20.60 -24.19 -3.76
CA PRO A 46 -19.26 -23.90 -4.25
C PRO A 46 -19.34 -22.89 -5.40
N ARG A 47 -18.28 -22.10 -5.55
CA ARG A 47 -18.15 -21.15 -6.66
C ARG A 47 -18.10 -21.87 -7.98
N ASN A 48 -18.68 -21.24 -9.00
CA ASN A 48 -18.38 -21.56 -10.40
C ASN A 48 -17.25 -20.64 -10.87
N PRO A 49 -16.03 -21.14 -11.12
CA PRO A 49 -14.90 -20.29 -11.49
C PRO A 49 -15.13 -19.46 -12.75
N LEU A 50 -15.84 -19.98 -13.76
CA LEU A 50 -16.12 -19.24 -14.98
C LEU A 50 -17.07 -18.07 -14.73
N GLU A 51 -18.17 -18.30 -14.05
CA GLU A 51 -19.12 -17.24 -13.68
C GLU A 51 -18.47 -16.21 -12.75
N SER A 52 -17.58 -16.62 -11.85
CA SER A 52 -16.84 -15.72 -10.98
C SER A 52 -15.91 -14.80 -11.79
N VAL A 53 -15.21 -15.34 -12.78
CA VAL A 53 -14.39 -14.55 -13.69
C VAL A 53 -15.24 -13.57 -14.49
N ASP A 54 -16.39 -13.99 -15.01
CA ASP A 54 -17.29 -13.11 -15.75
C ASP A 54 -17.81 -11.96 -14.91
N ARG A 55 -18.18 -12.21 -13.64
CA ARG A 55 -18.57 -11.15 -12.70
C ARG A 55 -17.42 -10.18 -12.41
N ILE A 56 -16.22 -10.70 -12.15
CA ILE A 56 -15.01 -9.89 -11.93
C ILE A 56 -14.76 -8.97 -13.14
N LEU A 57 -14.81 -9.53 -14.35
CA LEU A 57 -14.58 -8.76 -15.57
C LEU A 57 -15.71 -7.75 -15.84
N GLY A 58 -16.95 -8.07 -15.42
CA GLY A 58 -18.08 -7.15 -15.44
C GLY A 58 -17.82 -5.91 -14.59
N GLU A 59 -17.38 -6.09 -13.33
CA GLU A 59 -17.02 -4.99 -12.44
C GLU A 59 -15.85 -4.16 -13.02
N CYS A 60 -14.85 -4.83 -13.62
CA CYS A 60 -13.72 -4.16 -14.26
C CYS A 60 -14.10 -3.31 -15.48
N ASN A 61 -15.29 -3.49 -16.07
CA ASN A 61 -15.81 -2.65 -17.14
C ASN A 61 -16.42 -1.34 -16.63
N MET A 62 -16.62 -1.18 -15.31
CA MET A 62 -17.18 0.05 -14.75
C MET A 62 -16.09 1.13 -14.67
N PRO A 63 -16.26 2.28 -15.39
CA PRO A 63 -15.24 3.33 -15.43
C PRO A 63 -14.88 3.90 -14.05
N GLU A 64 -15.86 4.07 -13.18
CA GLU A 64 -15.64 4.62 -11.84
C GLU A 64 -14.82 3.66 -10.96
N PHE A 65 -15.07 2.35 -11.08
CA PHE A 65 -14.24 1.36 -10.42
C PHE A 65 -12.83 1.30 -11.01
N ALA A 66 -12.72 1.33 -12.33
CA ALA A 66 -11.43 1.27 -13.02
C ALA A 66 -10.47 2.38 -12.58
N LYS A 67 -10.97 3.58 -12.28
CA LYS A 67 -10.17 4.73 -11.79
C LYS A 67 -9.48 4.47 -10.45
N VAL A 68 -10.03 3.60 -9.61
CA VAL A 68 -9.52 3.30 -8.27
C VAL A 68 -8.98 1.88 -8.11
N ALA A 69 -9.11 1.04 -9.14
CA ALA A 69 -8.76 -0.38 -9.11
C ALA A 69 -7.24 -0.64 -9.09
N LEU A 70 -6.44 0.27 -9.62
CA LEU A 70 -4.98 0.14 -9.67
C LEU A 70 -4.30 1.26 -8.89
N TYR A 71 -3.19 0.91 -8.25
CA TYR A 71 -2.27 1.91 -7.69
C TYR A 71 -1.00 1.99 -8.55
N SER A 72 -0.38 3.15 -8.52
CA SER A 72 0.92 3.37 -9.14
C SER A 72 1.68 4.44 -8.37
N TYR A 73 2.91 4.13 -7.96
CA TYR A 73 3.78 5.10 -7.30
C TYR A 73 5.23 4.95 -7.77
N PRO A 74 6.00 6.06 -7.80
CA PRO A 74 7.42 6.02 -8.15
C PRO A 74 8.22 5.36 -7.02
N ARG A 75 9.24 4.58 -7.40
CA ARG A 75 10.23 4.00 -6.49
C ARG A 75 11.61 4.12 -7.13
N GLY A 76 12.35 5.17 -6.78
CA GLY A 76 13.57 5.53 -7.49
C GLY A 76 13.27 5.76 -8.97
N ASP A 77 14.07 5.16 -9.86
CA ASP A 77 13.92 5.28 -11.32
C ASP A 77 12.82 4.36 -11.90
N THR A 78 12.18 3.54 -11.07
CA THR A 78 11.15 2.58 -11.50
C THR A 78 9.77 2.99 -10.99
N ARG A 79 8.74 2.47 -11.67
CA ARG A 79 7.35 2.64 -11.28
C ARG A 79 6.78 1.32 -10.78
N VAL A 80 6.19 1.32 -9.59
CA VAL A 80 5.52 0.15 -9.03
C VAL A 80 4.03 0.28 -9.26
N GLU A 81 3.45 -0.68 -9.98
CA GLU A 81 2.02 -0.77 -10.26
C GLU A 81 1.45 -2.07 -9.72
N GLY A 82 0.16 -2.05 -9.40
CA GLY A 82 -0.52 -3.26 -9.00
C GLY A 82 -1.99 -3.05 -8.64
N PRO A 83 -2.71 -4.14 -8.32
CA PRO A 83 -4.08 -4.07 -7.84
C PRO A 83 -4.18 -3.29 -6.53
N SER A 84 -5.10 -2.35 -6.44
CA SER A 84 -5.39 -1.62 -5.20
C SER A 84 -6.10 -2.53 -4.18
N ILE A 85 -6.30 -2.05 -2.95
CA ILE A 85 -7.15 -2.77 -1.99
C ILE A 85 -8.58 -2.88 -2.52
N ARG A 86 -9.09 -1.85 -3.21
CA ARG A 86 -10.43 -1.89 -3.81
C ARG A 86 -10.57 -2.98 -4.85
N MET A 87 -9.53 -3.19 -5.66
CA MET A 87 -9.47 -4.31 -6.60
C MET A 87 -9.48 -5.65 -5.86
N ALA A 88 -8.69 -5.80 -4.80
CA ALA A 88 -8.64 -7.04 -4.03
C ALA A 88 -9.99 -7.35 -3.37
N GLU A 89 -10.68 -6.35 -2.81
CA GLU A 89 -12.02 -6.48 -2.24
C GLU A 89 -13.04 -6.97 -3.29
N VAL A 90 -13.02 -6.40 -4.49
CA VAL A 90 -13.88 -6.84 -5.61
C VAL A 90 -13.53 -8.25 -6.04
N LEU A 91 -12.24 -8.55 -6.18
CA LEU A 91 -11.79 -9.91 -6.51
C LEU A 91 -12.27 -10.93 -5.47
N ALA A 92 -12.16 -10.64 -4.17
CA ALA A 92 -12.63 -11.54 -3.11
C ALA A 92 -14.16 -11.74 -3.16
N ARG A 93 -14.91 -10.64 -3.33
CA ARG A 93 -16.38 -10.64 -3.40
C ARG A 93 -16.89 -11.46 -4.60
N GLU A 94 -16.36 -11.18 -5.78
CA GLU A 94 -16.84 -11.79 -7.02
C GLU A 94 -16.27 -13.20 -7.25
N TRP A 95 -15.08 -13.48 -6.72
CA TRP A 95 -14.56 -14.85 -6.68
C TRP A 95 -15.44 -15.74 -5.82
N GLY A 96 -15.92 -15.19 -4.71
CA GLY A 96 -16.89 -15.83 -3.80
C GLY A 96 -16.21 -16.71 -2.75
N ASN A 97 -16.92 -16.92 -1.65
CA ASN A 97 -16.52 -17.79 -0.53
C ASN A 97 -15.15 -17.45 0.09
N ILE A 98 -14.74 -16.17 0.01
CA ILE A 98 -13.55 -15.64 0.65
C ILE A 98 -13.95 -14.76 1.82
N LEU A 99 -13.46 -15.08 3.00
CA LEU A 99 -13.54 -14.25 4.20
C LEU A 99 -12.21 -13.53 4.37
N SER A 100 -12.21 -12.21 4.45
CA SER A 100 -11.01 -11.41 4.70
C SER A 100 -11.26 -10.30 5.71
N GLY A 101 -10.19 -9.76 6.27
CA GLY A 101 -10.30 -8.64 7.21
C GLY A 101 -9.00 -8.31 7.90
N ILE A 102 -9.12 -7.30 8.76
CA ILE A 102 -8.05 -6.80 9.63
C ILE A 102 -8.56 -6.91 11.08
N LYS A 103 -7.70 -7.37 11.97
CA LYS A 103 -8.01 -7.49 13.40
C LYS A 103 -6.86 -6.90 14.22
N GLU A 104 -7.19 -6.07 15.21
CA GLU A 104 -6.26 -5.75 16.30
C GLU A 104 -6.20 -6.93 17.27
N VAL A 105 -5.02 -7.48 17.48
CA VAL A 105 -4.77 -8.65 18.34
C VAL A 105 -4.49 -8.21 19.76
N SER A 106 -3.61 -7.22 19.91
CA SER A 106 -3.28 -6.60 21.20
C SER A 106 -2.85 -5.16 20.98
N ARG A 107 -2.94 -4.37 22.06
CA ARG A 107 -2.42 -3.00 22.12
C ARG A 107 -1.59 -2.87 23.37
N GLU A 108 -0.33 -2.52 23.21
CA GLU A 108 0.62 -2.38 24.31
C GLU A 108 1.45 -1.10 24.12
N GLY A 109 1.36 -0.20 25.10
CA GLY A 109 2.05 1.08 25.06
C GLY A 109 1.70 1.91 23.81
N GLU A 110 2.71 2.27 23.04
CA GLU A 110 2.59 3.12 21.84
C GLU A 110 2.51 2.31 20.53
N ALA A 111 2.06 1.05 20.59
CA ALA A 111 1.94 0.19 19.42
C ALA A 111 0.77 -0.79 19.53
N SER A 112 0.20 -1.14 18.36
CA SER A 112 -0.80 -2.20 18.23
C SER A 112 -0.23 -3.36 17.44
N THR A 113 -0.46 -4.59 17.90
CA THR A 113 -0.26 -5.81 17.11
C THR A 113 -1.52 -6.06 16.30
N MET A 114 -1.38 -6.03 14.99
CA MET A 114 -2.47 -6.20 14.03
C MET A 114 -2.30 -7.50 13.26
N MET A 115 -3.40 -8.07 12.82
CA MET A 115 -3.43 -9.23 11.94
C MET A 115 -4.34 -8.94 10.74
N ALA A 116 -3.81 -9.07 9.54
CA ALA A 116 -4.59 -9.13 8.30
C ALA A 116 -4.70 -10.59 7.85
N TYR A 117 -5.86 -10.99 7.36
CA TYR A 117 -6.09 -12.36 6.92
C TYR A 117 -7.00 -12.41 5.69
N ALA A 118 -6.91 -13.52 4.97
CA ALA A 118 -7.90 -13.96 4.00
C ALA A 118 -8.01 -15.49 4.07
N TRP A 119 -9.23 -16.00 3.96
CA TRP A 119 -9.54 -17.42 4.08
C TRP A 119 -10.50 -17.85 2.99
N ASP A 120 -10.08 -18.79 2.17
CA ASP A 120 -10.95 -19.47 1.20
C ASP A 120 -11.69 -20.60 1.93
N LEU A 121 -12.98 -20.40 2.13
CA LEU A 121 -13.85 -21.29 2.90
C LEU A 121 -14.13 -22.62 2.19
N GLU A 122 -13.99 -22.68 0.86
CA GLU A 122 -14.18 -23.93 0.10
C GLU A 122 -12.96 -24.85 0.20
N THR A 123 -11.76 -24.28 -0.05
CA THR A 123 -10.50 -25.02 -0.05
C THR A 123 -9.89 -25.16 1.33
N ASN A 124 -10.42 -24.40 2.30
CA ASN A 124 -9.89 -24.27 3.66
C ASN A 124 -8.46 -23.70 3.70
N ARG A 125 -8.03 -22.98 2.65
CA ARG A 125 -6.73 -22.33 2.60
C ARG A 125 -6.83 -20.94 3.22
N MET A 126 -5.98 -20.69 4.22
CA MET A 126 -5.88 -19.40 4.89
C MET A 126 -4.50 -18.78 4.68
N THR A 127 -4.46 -17.48 4.46
CA THR A 127 -3.26 -16.64 4.55
C THR A 127 -3.45 -15.60 5.63
N ARG A 128 -2.44 -15.37 6.45
CA ARG A 128 -2.47 -14.36 7.51
C ARG A 128 -1.10 -13.71 7.64
N ARG A 129 -1.10 -12.45 8.08
CA ARG A 129 0.11 -11.66 8.33
C ARG A 129 -0.09 -10.87 9.61
N GLU A 130 0.75 -11.13 10.59
CA GLU A 130 0.84 -10.33 11.81
C GLU A 130 1.89 -9.24 11.64
N PHE A 131 1.63 -8.08 12.21
CA PHE A 131 2.52 -6.92 12.10
C PHE A 131 2.27 -5.93 13.22
N ILE A 132 3.32 -5.19 13.57
CA ILE A 132 3.24 -4.15 14.59
C ILE A 132 3.02 -2.81 13.91
N VAL A 133 2.13 -2.01 14.47
CA VAL A 133 1.83 -0.64 14.05
C VAL A 133 2.17 0.28 15.21
N ALA A 134 3.24 1.05 15.07
CA ALA A 134 3.57 2.09 16.04
C ALA A 134 2.57 3.26 15.91
N HIS A 135 2.14 3.82 17.04
CA HIS A 135 1.23 4.96 17.10
C HIS A 135 1.97 6.27 16.83
N VAL A 136 2.55 6.37 15.63
CA VAL A 136 3.30 7.55 15.19
C VAL A 136 2.92 7.93 13.77
N ARG A 137 2.99 9.21 13.46
CA ARG A 137 2.84 9.74 12.10
C ARG A 137 4.01 10.63 11.74
N ASP A 138 4.32 10.72 10.47
CA ASP A 138 5.33 11.64 9.97
C ASP A 138 4.83 13.08 10.03
N SER A 139 5.65 13.98 10.56
CA SER A 139 5.35 15.41 10.61
C SER A 139 5.80 16.11 9.33
N ARG A 140 5.00 17.07 8.85
CA ARG A 140 5.39 17.95 7.72
C ARG A 140 6.68 18.75 7.96
N LYS A 141 7.05 18.94 9.23
CA LYS A 141 8.29 19.63 9.63
C LYS A 141 9.50 18.70 9.77
N GLY A 142 9.33 17.42 9.42
CA GLY A 142 10.29 16.35 9.65
C GLY A 142 10.16 15.73 11.03
N GLY A 143 10.52 14.42 11.14
CA GLY A 143 10.44 13.64 12.35
C GLY A 143 9.08 12.95 12.56
N LYS A 144 9.01 12.08 13.58
CA LYS A 144 7.81 11.33 13.96
C LYS A 144 7.14 11.99 15.16
N VAL A 145 5.81 12.07 15.12
CA VAL A 145 4.96 12.58 16.19
C VAL A 145 4.11 11.44 16.73
N ALA A 146 4.07 11.28 18.05
CA ALA A 146 3.20 10.31 18.70
C ALA A 146 1.72 10.66 18.44
N VAL A 147 0.94 9.62 18.24
CA VAL A 147 -0.52 9.70 18.03
C VAL A 147 -1.19 9.08 19.23
N THR A 148 -2.05 9.86 19.90
CA THR A 148 -2.76 9.46 21.13
C THR A 148 -4.27 9.35 20.95
N GLU A 149 -4.80 10.00 19.90
CA GLU A 149 -6.23 9.99 19.60
C GLU A 149 -6.65 8.62 19.05
N GLU A 150 -7.67 8.00 19.64
CA GLU A 150 -8.18 6.67 19.26
C GLU A 150 -8.54 6.60 17.77
N ARG A 151 -9.13 7.65 17.21
CA ARG A 151 -9.48 7.74 15.80
C ARG A 151 -8.24 7.68 14.91
N ASP A 152 -7.22 8.45 15.24
CA ASP A 152 -5.98 8.50 14.45
C ASP A 152 -5.22 7.16 14.54
N ILE A 153 -5.21 6.52 15.73
CA ILE A 153 -4.64 5.18 15.93
C ILE A 153 -5.37 4.16 15.04
N TYR A 154 -6.72 4.20 15.03
CA TYR A 154 -7.52 3.36 14.17
C TYR A 154 -7.20 3.57 12.68
N GLU A 155 -7.11 4.81 12.22
CA GLU A 155 -6.80 5.15 10.82
C GLU A 155 -5.40 4.65 10.40
N ILE A 156 -4.39 4.79 11.27
CA ILE A 156 -3.03 4.26 11.02
C ILE A 156 -3.07 2.73 10.91
N GLY A 157 -3.77 2.07 11.84
CA GLY A 157 -3.96 0.63 11.86
C GLY A 157 -4.67 0.12 10.61
N ALA A 158 -5.77 0.75 10.22
CA ALA A 158 -6.55 0.43 9.03
C ALA A 158 -5.71 0.58 7.75
N ASN A 159 -4.97 1.69 7.61
CA ASN A 159 -4.11 1.95 6.45
C ASN A 159 -2.95 0.94 6.36
N ALA A 160 -2.32 0.61 7.48
CA ALA A 160 -1.27 -0.40 7.52
C ALA A 160 -1.82 -1.80 7.24
N GLY A 161 -3.02 -2.11 7.73
CA GLY A 161 -3.73 -3.38 7.54
C GLY A 161 -4.16 -3.61 6.11
N SER A 162 -4.74 -2.62 5.45
CA SER A 162 -5.26 -2.73 4.07
C SER A 162 -4.23 -3.22 3.07
N ARG A 163 -2.96 -2.81 3.21
CA ARG A 163 -1.87 -3.28 2.34
C ARG A 163 -1.60 -4.77 2.52
N ARG A 164 -1.74 -5.28 3.74
CA ARG A 164 -1.48 -6.68 4.09
C ARG A 164 -2.68 -7.56 3.79
N GLU A 165 -3.89 -7.07 4.04
CA GLU A 165 -5.14 -7.72 3.64
C GLU A 165 -5.19 -7.93 2.13
N ARG A 166 -4.88 -6.89 1.35
CA ARG A 166 -4.73 -7.00 -0.10
C ARG A 166 -3.79 -8.16 -0.49
N ALA A 167 -2.62 -8.23 0.14
CA ALA A 167 -1.66 -9.30 -0.15
C ALA A 167 -2.18 -10.68 0.26
N CYS A 168 -2.96 -10.79 1.35
CA CYS A 168 -3.60 -12.03 1.76
C CYS A 168 -4.68 -12.47 0.75
N ILE A 169 -5.54 -11.57 0.30
CA ILE A 169 -6.57 -11.85 -0.71
C ILE A 169 -5.93 -12.32 -2.01
N LEU A 170 -4.96 -11.56 -2.54
CA LEU A 170 -4.30 -11.87 -3.82
C LEU A 170 -3.52 -13.19 -3.78
N ALA A 171 -3.11 -13.67 -2.61
CA ALA A 171 -2.45 -14.96 -2.46
C ALA A 171 -3.42 -16.16 -2.58
N LEU A 172 -4.73 -15.94 -2.48
CA LEU A 172 -5.76 -16.99 -2.60
C LEU A 172 -6.36 -17.06 -4.01
N ILE A 173 -6.37 -15.96 -4.73
CA ILE A 173 -6.98 -15.87 -6.07
C ILE A 173 -5.95 -16.29 -7.13
N PRO A 174 -6.33 -17.12 -8.11
CA PRO A 174 -5.40 -17.53 -9.16
C PRO A 174 -4.82 -16.34 -9.91
N GLY A 175 -3.50 -16.33 -10.11
CA GLY A 175 -2.78 -15.21 -10.71
C GLY A 175 -3.30 -14.82 -12.11
N HIS A 176 -3.75 -15.79 -12.92
CA HIS A 176 -4.33 -15.51 -14.22
C HIS A 176 -5.66 -14.74 -14.14
N VAL A 177 -6.46 -14.95 -13.09
CA VAL A 177 -7.70 -14.20 -12.85
C VAL A 177 -7.36 -12.74 -12.46
N VAL A 178 -6.38 -12.56 -11.57
CA VAL A 178 -5.89 -11.23 -11.18
C VAL A 178 -5.37 -10.48 -12.41
N ASN A 179 -4.55 -11.13 -13.24
CA ASN A 179 -4.01 -10.52 -14.45
C ASN A 179 -5.11 -10.15 -15.46
N ALA A 180 -6.08 -11.03 -15.68
CA ALA A 180 -7.21 -10.75 -16.56
C ALA A 180 -8.03 -9.53 -16.09
N ALA A 181 -8.24 -9.40 -14.79
CA ALA A 181 -8.90 -8.25 -14.18
C ALA A 181 -8.11 -6.95 -14.37
N VAL A 182 -6.79 -6.97 -14.11
CA VAL A 182 -5.89 -5.82 -14.34
C VAL A 182 -5.91 -5.39 -15.80
N ASP A 183 -5.81 -6.33 -16.74
CA ASP A 183 -5.85 -6.04 -18.17
C ASP A 183 -7.19 -5.46 -18.60
N ARG A 184 -8.29 -5.95 -18.04
CA ARG A 184 -9.63 -5.41 -18.32
C ARG A 184 -9.77 -3.98 -17.80
N VAL A 185 -9.33 -3.68 -16.58
CA VAL A 185 -9.31 -2.32 -16.03
C VAL A 185 -8.49 -1.39 -16.91
N LYS A 186 -7.28 -1.79 -17.36
CA LYS A 186 -6.46 -0.99 -18.26
C LYS A 186 -7.18 -0.70 -19.59
N LYS A 187 -7.89 -1.68 -20.16
CA LYS A 187 -8.71 -1.50 -21.36
C LYS A 187 -9.87 -0.55 -21.14
N THR A 188 -10.58 -0.66 -20.01
CA THR A 188 -11.67 0.25 -19.64
C THR A 188 -11.17 1.68 -19.51
N LEU A 189 -10.07 1.90 -18.78
CA LEU A 189 -9.47 3.23 -18.65
C LEU A 189 -9.02 3.78 -20.02
N ALA A 190 -8.47 2.93 -20.88
CA ALA A 190 -8.06 3.35 -22.22
C ALA A 190 -9.25 3.78 -23.10
N SER A 191 -10.38 3.08 -23.01
CA SER A 191 -11.61 3.45 -23.77
C SER A 191 -12.23 4.76 -23.29
N GLU A 192 -12.04 5.12 -22.01
CA GLU A 192 -12.55 6.37 -21.43
C GLU A 192 -11.71 7.62 -21.80
N VAL A 193 -10.52 7.44 -22.33
CA VAL A 193 -9.65 8.58 -22.67
C VAL A 193 -10.23 9.42 -23.80
N GLY A 194 -10.93 8.79 -24.77
CA GLY A 194 -11.44 9.50 -25.95
C GLY A 194 -10.31 10.05 -26.83
N ASP A 195 -10.39 11.34 -27.21
CA ASP A 195 -9.29 12.02 -27.91
C ASP A 195 -8.10 12.25 -26.94
N PRO A 196 -6.94 11.63 -27.17
CA PRO A 196 -5.80 11.74 -26.30
C PRO A 196 -5.28 13.18 -26.18
N VAL A 197 -5.27 13.94 -27.25
CA VAL A 197 -4.74 15.32 -27.24
C VAL A 197 -5.66 16.26 -26.47
N ALA A 198 -6.97 16.15 -26.68
CA ALA A 198 -7.94 16.93 -25.92
C ALA A 198 -7.88 16.61 -24.43
N ARG A 199 -7.75 15.33 -24.08
CA ARG A 199 -7.60 14.88 -22.69
C ARG A 199 -6.31 15.38 -22.05
N ALA A 200 -5.20 15.35 -22.77
CA ALA A 200 -3.90 15.85 -22.29
C ALA A 200 -3.97 17.36 -22.02
N ASN A 201 -4.59 18.14 -22.88
CA ASN A 201 -4.75 19.57 -22.66
C ASN A 201 -5.59 19.88 -21.40
N ALA A 202 -6.70 19.16 -21.20
CA ALA A 202 -7.50 19.29 -19.97
C ALA A 202 -6.68 18.93 -18.71
N MET A 203 -5.80 17.94 -18.80
CA MET A 203 -4.91 17.59 -17.69
C MET A 203 -3.86 18.65 -17.43
N VAL A 204 -3.26 19.26 -18.46
CA VAL A 204 -2.33 20.38 -18.30
C VAL A 204 -3.00 21.54 -17.56
N GLU A 205 -4.24 21.87 -17.90
CA GLU A 205 -5.01 22.90 -17.20
C GLU A 205 -5.25 22.54 -15.73
N ALA A 206 -5.62 21.29 -15.44
CA ALA A 206 -5.82 20.82 -14.07
C ALA A 206 -4.52 20.87 -13.24
N PHE A 207 -3.41 20.39 -13.78
CA PHE A 207 -2.09 20.46 -13.15
C PHE A 207 -1.64 21.91 -12.93
N GLY A 208 -1.88 22.78 -13.91
CA GLY A 208 -1.56 24.20 -13.80
C GLY A 208 -2.36 24.91 -12.71
N ARG A 209 -3.65 24.63 -12.62
CA ARG A 209 -4.55 25.23 -11.64
C ARG A 209 -4.22 24.82 -10.21
N GLU A 210 -4.02 23.52 -9.96
CA GLU A 210 -3.91 22.97 -8.60
C GLU A 210 -2.47 22.90 -8.10
N TYR A 211 -1.51 22.58 -8.98
CA TYR A 211 -0.12 22.31 -8.59
C TYR A 211 0.89 23.28 -9.20
N LYS A 212 0.44 24.24 -10.02
CA LYS A 212 1.30 25.22 -10.73
C LYS A 212 2.31 24.55 -11.68
N ILE A 213 2.00 23.36 -12.18
CA ILE A 213 2.82 22.61 -13.12
C ILE A 213 2.51 23.13 -14.53
N THR A 214 3.56 23.45 -15.29
CA THR A 214 3.45 23.99 -16.64
C THR A 214 3.39 22.88 -17.70
N LYS A 215 2.87 23.22 -18.91
CA LYS A 215 2.91 22.33 -20.06
C LYS A 215 4.34 21.84 -20.35
N LEU A 216 5.32 22.73 -20.21
CA LEU A 216 6.72 22.42 -20.47
C LEU A 216 7.29 21.34 -19.52
N GLN A 217 6.94 21.40 -18.23
CA GLN A 217 7.33 20.40 -17.25
C GLN A 217 6.71 19.03 -17.57
N ILE A 218 5.46 19.02 -18.04
CA ILE A 218 4.80 17.77 -18.46
C ILE A 218 5.46 17.20 -19.70
N GLU A 219 5.73 18.02 -20.73
CA GLU A 219 6.42 17.59 -21.95
C GLU A 219 7.85 17.11 -21.66
N LYS A 220 8.56 17.76 -20.73
CA LYS A 220 9.89 17.34 -20.28
C LYS A 220 9.84 15.95 -19.63
N LYS A 221 8.82 15.69 -18.79
CA LYS A 221 8.59 14.38 -18.19
C LYS A 221 8.27 13.31 -19.22
N LEU A 222 7.48 13.63 -20.23
CA LEU A 222 7.09 12.74 -21.32
C LEU A 222 8.24 12.51 -22.32
N ARG A 223 9.22 13.44 -22.39
CA ARG A 223 10.31 13.50 -23.37
C ARG A 223 9.86 13.72 -24.81
N HIS A 224 8.62 14.17 -25.02
CA HIS A 224 8.06 14.54 -26.30
C HIS A 224 6.92 15.55 -26.11
N ARG A 225 6.42 16.12 -27.21
CA ARG A 225 5.33 17.10 -27.17
C ARG A 225 3.98 16.43 -26.90
N LEU A 226 3.06 17.18 -26.33
CA LEU A 226 1.70 16.71 -25.96
C LEU A 226 0.91 16.19 -27.17
N GLU A 227 1.18 16.70 -28.37
CA GLU A 227 0.48 16.27 -29.58
C GLU A 227 0.78 14.81 -29.97
N ALA A 228 1.89 14.24 -29.46
CA ALA A 228 2.28 12.84 -29.68
C ALA A 228 1.97 11.94 -28.47
N ILE A 229 1.15 12.40 -27.53
CA ILE A 229 0.85 11.67 -26.30
C ILE A 229 0.05 10.39 -26.59
N SER A 230 0.47 9.29 -25.98
CA SER A 230 -0.24 8.04 -26.01
C SER A 230 -1.28 7.92 -24.89
N VAL A 231 -2.27 7.03 -25.08
CA VAL A 231 -3.26 6.71 -24.04
C VAL A 231 -2.62 6.24 -22.75
N ALA A 232 -1.55 5.43 -22.85
CA ALA A 232 -0.82 4.95 -21.68
C ALA A 232 -0.19 6.08 -20.86
N GLU A 233 0.35 7.09 -21.54
CA GLU A 233 0.94 8.27 -20.88
C GLU A 233 -0.12 9.16 -20.21
N ILE A 234 -1.29 9.29 -20.82
CA ILE A 234 -2.43 9.99 -20.21
C ILE A 234 -2.84 9.29 -18.91
N LEU A 235 -2.98 7.97 -18.95
CA LEU A 235 -3.30 7.19 -17.75
C LEU A 235 -2.21 7.35 -16.68
N ALA A 236 -0.94 7.34 -17.09
CA ALA A 236 0.19 7.58 -16.20
C ALA A 236 0.16 8.98 -15.56
N LEU A 237 -0.16 10.01 -16.34
CA LEU A 237 -0.35 11.38 -15.80
C LEU A 237 -1.53 11.46 -14.83
N GLY A 238 -2.65 10.77 -15.13
CA GLY A 238 -3.80 10.68 -14.23
C GLY A 238 -3.46 10.05 -12.89
N GLN A 239 -2.62 9.02 -12.88
CA GLN A 239 -2.13 8.39 -11.65
C GLN A 239 -1.22 9.34 -10.84
N VAL A 240 -0.37 10.14 -11.52
CA VAL A 240 0.46 11.18 -10.87
C VAL A 240 -0.44 12.25 -10.25
N TYR A 241 -1.47 12.68 -10.96
CA TYR A 241 -2.43 13.65 -10.43
C TYR A 241 -3.14 13.15 -9.17
N ASN A 242 -3.61 11.91 -9.20
CA ASN A 242 -4.24 11.29 -8.03
C ASN A 242 -3.25 11.13 -6.86
N ALA A 243 -2.01 10.73 -7.12
CA ALA A 243 -0.98 10.61 -6.10
C ALA A 243 -0.67 11.94 -5.41
N LEU A 244 -0.59 13.04 -6.17
CA LEU A 244 -0.42 14.40 -5.63
C LEU A 244 -1.62 14.83 -4.80
N ARG A 245 -2.85 14.57 -5.29
CA ARG A 245 -4.09 14.88 -4.57
C ARG A 245 -4.19 14.11 -3.25
N ASP A 246 -3.82 12.84 -3.25
CA ASP A 246 -3.89 11.96 -2.09
C ASP A 246 -2.66 12.11 -1.15
N GLY A 247 -1.72 13.01 -1.48
CA GLY A 247 -0.55 13.33 -0.66
C GLY A 247 0.55 12.26 -0.62
N PHE A 248 0.60 11.38 -1.65
CA PHE A 248 1.63 10.32 -1.77
C PHE A 248 2.98 10.82 -2.35
N GLY A 249 3.24 12.10 -2.33
CA GLY A 249 4.49 12.72 -2.77
C GLY A 249 4.33 14.20 -3.04
N GLY A 250 5.45 14.92 -3.18
CA GLY A 250 5.48 16.31 -3.59
C GLY A 250 5.56 16.48 -5.11
N VAL A 251 5.35 17.69 -5.61
CA VAL A 251 5.50 18.01 -7.04
C VAL A 251 6.89 17.66 -7.54
N ASP A 252 7.92 17.93 -6.71
CA ASP A 252 9.33 17.72 -7.05
C ASP A 252 9.70 16.23 -7.20
N ASP A 253 8.89 15.32 -6.65
CA ASP A 253 9.07 13.88 -6.81
C ASP A 253 8.64 13.39 -8.20
N TYR A 254 7.78 14.16 -8.86
CA TYR A 254 7.18 13.79 -10.14
C TYR A 254 7.62 14.65 -11.31
N PHE A 255 7.94 15.92 -11.09
CA PHE A 255 8.28 16.89 -12.13
C PHE A 255 9.56 17.64 -11.77
N GLU A 256 10.44 17.78 -12.74
CA GLU A 256 11.64 18.60 -12.56
C GLU A 256 11.24 20.09 -12.41
N PRO A 257 11.85 20.80 -11.43
CA PRO A 257 11.61 22.23 -11.29
C PRO A 257 11.97 22.97 -12.59
N GLU A 258 11.20 24.00 -12.93
CA GLU A 258 11.61 24.91 -13.99
C GLU A 258 12.89 25.61 -13.56
N THR A 259 13.99 25.23 -14.15
CA THR A 259 15.17 26.11 -14.16
C THR A 259 14.77 27.32 -14.97
N THR A 260 14.33 28.38 -14.30
CA THR A 260 14.25 29.72 -14.92
C THR A 260 15.64 29.98 -15.47
N GLY A 261 15.76 29.85 -16.79
CA GLY A 261 17.00 30.11 -17.48
C GLY A 261 17.41 31.55 -17.28
N VAL A 262 18.22 31.79 -16.27
CA VAL A 262 19.09 32.98 -16.27
C VAL A 262 20.09 32.72 -17.41
N PRO A 263 20.11 33.54 -18.46
CA PRO A 263 21.04 33.32 -19.56
C PRO A 263 22.46 33.24 -19.00
N ALA A 264 23.20 32.22 -19.39
CA ALA A 264 24.55 31.89 -18.90
C ALA A 264 25.57 33.07 -18.98
N GLY A 265 25.21 34.17 -19.64
CA GLY A 265 26.03 35.39 -19.76
C GLY A 265 26.00 36.32 -18.55
N THR A 266 25.05 36.18 -17.62
CA THR A 266 24.96 37.05 -16.42
C THR A 266 25.62 36.44 -15.20
N ALA A 267 25.69 35.09 -15.10
CA ALA A 267 26.33 34.39 -13.99
C ALA A 267 27.86 34.54 -14.08
N GLU A 268 28.45 34.53 -15.28
CA GLU A 268 29.89 34.68 -15.51
C GLU A 268 30.37 36.10 -15.21
N LYS A 269 29.59 37.12 -15.55
CA LYS A 269 29.85 38.51 -15.20
C LYS A 269 29.72 38.80 -13.70
N ALA A 270 28.75 38.16 -13.02
CA ALA A 270 28.60 38.25 -11.56
C ALA A 270 29.72 37.54 -10.80
N ALA A 271 30.13 36.36 -11.29
CA ALA A 271 31.27 35.63 -10.72
C ALA A 271 32.61 36.33 -10.91
N ASP A 272 32.80 37.00 -12.04
CA ASP A 272 34.03 37.77 -12.32
C ASP A 272 34.06 39.10 -11.52
N ALA A 273 32.92 39.74 -11.32
CA ALA A 273 32.79 40.90 -10.43
C ALA A 273 33.02 40.50 -8.95
N ALA A 274 32.54 39.36 -8.51
CA ALA A 274 32.76 38.83 -7.17
C ALA A 274 34.25 38.43 -6.94
N ARG A 275 34.93 37.86 -7.94
CA ARG A 275 36.36 37.54 -7.88
C ARG A 275 37.25 38.78 -7.82
N ARG A 276 36.86 39.87 -8.48
CA ARG A 276 37.58 41.15 -8.40
C ARG A 276 37.38 41.86 -7.07
N ALA A 277 36.24 41.66 -6.41
CA ALA A 277 35.94 42.23 -5.09
C ALA A 277 36.66 41.50 -3.94
N ILE A 278 37.05 40.23 -4.10
CA ILE A 278 37.69 39.38 -3.06
C ILE A 278 39.25 39.44 -3.17
N GLY A 279 39.78 40.09 -4.21
CA GLY A 279 41.23 40.17 -4.50
C GLY A 279 42.07 41.12 -3.62
N ALA A 280 41.55 41.62 -2.50
CA ALA A 280 42.29 42.47 -1.59
C ALA A 280 42.15 42.00 -0.13
N LYS A 281 43.24 41.36 0.38
CA LYS A 281 43.54 41.04 1.79
C LYS A 281 42.90 39.81 2.40
N SER A 282 43.68 38.74 2.57
CA SER A 282 44.12 38.28 3.92
C SER A 282 44.99 37.02 3.84
N THR A 283 46.00 37.04 4.67
CA THR A 283 47.02 36.04 4.99
C THR A 283 46.47 34.70 5.51
N PRO A 284 47.18 33.57 5.32
CA PRO A 284 46.64 32.24 5.68
C PRO A 284 46.86 31.91 7.16
N ARG A 285 45.87 31.32 7.79
CA ARG A 285 45.93 30.71 9.11
C ARG A 285 45.70 29.18 8.98
N PRO A 286 46.45 28.36 9.75
CA PRO A 286 46.63 26.93 9.47
C PRO A 286 45.40 26.08 9.87
N ALA A 287 45.25 24.98 9.15
CA ALA A 287 44.21 23.96 9.29
C ALA A 287 44.25 23.26 10.65
N ARG A 288 43.09 23.13 11.28
CA ARG A 288 42.85 22.20 12.38
C ARG A 288 41.93 21.11 11.86
N SER A 289 42.51 19.91 11.78
CA SER A 289 41.78 18.70 11.42
C SER A 289 40.81 18.28 12.56
N THR A 290 39.54 18.13 12.25
CA THR A 290 38.61 17.36 13.07
C THR A 290 38.03 16.27 12.21
N LYS A 291 38.46 15.03 12.46
CA LYS A 291 37.80 13.81 12.00
C LYS A 291 36.43 13.76 12.62
N VAL A 292 35.38 13.80 11.80
CA VAL A 292 34.06 13.37 12.19
C VAL A 292 33.84 12.01 11.54
N ALA A 293 33.64 11.00 12.38
CA ALA A 293 33.33 9.64 11.96
C ALA A 293 31.93 9.61 11.35
N ALA A 294 31.85 9.16 10.11
CA ALA A 294 30.59 8.84 9.46
C ALA A 294 30.08 7.51 10.03
N VAL A 295 28.96 7.55 10.74
CA VAL A 295 28.17 6.36 11.08
C VAL A 295 27.36 6.01 9.85
N ALA A 296 27.72 4.92 9.18
CA ALA A 296 26.96 4.35 8.10
C ALA A 296 25.61 3.80 8.66
N GLN A 297 24.50 4.34 8.23
CA GLN A 297 23.20 3.70 8.39
C GLN A 297 23.06 2.62 7.32
N GLU A 298 23.16 1.40 7.78
CA GLU A 298 22.88 0.18 7.01
C GLU A 298 21.38 0.09 6.77
N THR A 299 20.95 0.44 5.56
CA THR A 299 19.58 0.18 5.10
C THR A 299 19.48 -1.27 4.67
N ALA A 300 18.82 -2.10 5.49
CA ALA A 300 18.53 -3.49 5.18
C ALA A 300 17.77 -3.62 3.85
N ASN A 301 18.36 -4.35 2.91
CA ASN A 301 17.80 -4.72 1.63
C ASN A 301 16.72 -5.79 1.82
N PRO A 302 15.48 -5.63 1.30
CA PRO A 302 14.42 -6.65 1.46
C PRO A 302 14.66 -7.97 0.70
N ALA A 303 15.79 -8.12 -0.01
CA ALA A 303 16.16 -9.34 -0.73
C ALA A 303 16.84 -10.40 0.16
N ASP A 304 17.26 -10.05 1.39
CA ASP A 304 18.00 -10.95 2.30
C ASP A 304 17.12 -11.58 3.40
N TYR A 305 15.84 -11.83 3.12
CA TYR A 305 15.03 -12.64 4.03
C TYR A 305 15.35 -14.13 3.78
N GLN A 306 16.26 -14.67 4.55
CA GLN A 306 16.48 -16.11 4.67
C GLN A 306 15.39 -16.69 5.57
N ASP A 307 14.64 -17.66 5.04
CA ASP A 307 13.64 -18.45 5.77
C ASP A 307 14.34 -19.27 6.87
N PRO A 308 13.97 -19.10 8.15
CA PRO A 308 14.57 -19.85 9.24
C PRO A 308 14.14 -21.33 9.34
N SER A 309 13.34 -21.85 8.40
CA SER A 309 12.81 -23.23 8.48
C SER A 309 13.77 -24.34 8.08
N GLY A 310 14.91 -24.05 7.43
CA GLY A 310 16.02 -25.00 7.24
C GLY A 310 15.66 -26.37 6.62
N ILE A 311 14.62 -26.46 5.80
CA ILE A 311 14.23 -27.70 5.10
C ILE A 311 14.91 -27.69 3.72
N PRO A 312 15.73 -28.72 3.37
CA PRO A 312 16.33 -28.82 2.05
C PRO A 312 15.30 -29.14 0.98
N ASP A 313 15.47 -28.56 -0.19
CA ASP A 313 14.60 -28.69 -1.40
C ASP A 313 14.72 -30.08 -2.10
N ASP A 314 15.04 -31.15 -1.41
CA ASP A 314 15.13 -32.52 -1.98
C ASP A 314 14.31 -33.51 -1.16
N LEU A 315 12.96 -33.49 -1.35
CA LEU A 315 12.11 -34.69 -1.17
C LEU A 315 10.75 -34.46 -1.87
#